data_9a6d7f06647a6c7ebcf27056ff00f7ca
#
_entry.id   9a6d7f06647a6c7ebcf27056ff00f7ca
#
_cell.length_a   1.000
_cell.length_b   1.000
_cell.length_c   1.000
_cell.angle_alpha   90.00
_cell.angle_beta   90.00
_cell.angle_gamma   90.00
#
_symmetry.space_group_name_H-M   'P 1'
#
loop_
_entity.id
_entity.type
_entity.pdbx_description
1 polymer ?
#
loop_
_entity_poly.entity_id
_entity_poly.type
_entity_poly.pdbx_seq_one_letter_code
_entity_poly.pdbx_strand_id
1 'polypeptide(L)'
;MNRPFKIFTGRSSRKIASSIASALNSELGAQNIIEFSDGEFEPSFNESIRGADIFIVQSTMPPADNLMELLLMIDAAKRASAYKINAVIPYFGYARQDKKGKPRVPIGAKLIANLLTLSLIHISEPTRPY
;
A
#
# COMPACT_ATOMS: atom_id res chain seq x y z
N MET A 1 17.52 18.46 6.43
CA MET A 1 17.32 17.42 7.44
C MET A 1 16.64 16.21 6.83
N ASN A 2 17.20 15.03 7.06
CA ASN A 2 16.65 13.80 6.52
C ASN A 2 15.51 13.30 7.39
N ARG A 3 14.40 12.90 6.73
CA ARG A 3 13.31 12.22 7.42
C ARG A 3 13.65 10.77 7.55
N PRO A 4 13.22 10.13 8.64
CA PRO A 4 13.32 8.67 8.68
C PRO A 4 12.43 8.07 7.62
N PHE A 5 12.84 6.95 7.07
CA PHE A 5 11.98 6.18 6.20
C PHE A 5 11.80 4.78 6.79
N LYS A 6 10.65 4.19 6.53
CA LYS A 6 10.34 2.87 7.05
C LYS A 6 9.66 2.06 5.96
N ILE A 7 9.97 0.77 5.93
CA ILE A 7 9.45 -0.16 4.93
C ILE A 7 8.56 -1.18 5.62
N PHE A 8 7.34 -1.27 5.14
CA PHE A 8 6.37 -2.24 5.63
C PHE A 8 5.90 -3.10 4.47
N THR A 9 5.31 -4.23 4.76
CA THR A 9 4.85 -5.14 3.73
C THR A 9 3.45 -5.66 4.02
N GLY A 10 2.68 -5.88 2.96
CA GLY A 10 1.50 -6.71 3.06
C GLY A 10 1.91 -8.19 2.97
N ARG A 11 0.97 -9.07 3.27
CA ARG A 11 1.25 -10.50 3.34
C ARG A 11 1.65 -11.12 1.99
N SER A 12 1.19 -10.54 0.88
CA SER A 12 1.50 -11.11 -0.44
C SER A 12 2.92 -10.85 -0.90
N SER A 13 3.64 -9.94 -0.25
CA SER A 13 4.95 -9.47 -0.75
C SER A 13 6.03 -9.45 0.31
N ARG A 14 5.88 -10.23 1.36
CA ARG A 14 6.85 -10.22 2.47
C ARG A 14 8.26 -10.54 2.02
N LYS A 15 8.41 -11.53 1.15
CA LYS A 15 9.73 -11.97 0.71
C LYS A 15 10.45 -10.88 -0.09
N ILE A 16 9.76 -10.27 -1.05
CA ILE A 16 10.37 -9.23 -1.85
C ILE A 16 10.62 -7.96 -1.04
N ALA A 17 9.72 -7.65 -0.10
CA ALA A 17 9.91 -6.51 0.79
C ALA A 17 11.14 -6.70 1.67
N SER A 18 11.34 -7.91 2.18
CA SER A 18 12.50 -8.26 2.98
C SER A 18 13.79 -8.09 2.17
N SER A 19 13.78 -8.51 0.91
CA SER A 19 14.91 -8.34 0.02
C SER A 19 15.22 -6.88 -0.27
N ILE A 20 14.18 -6.07 -0.45
CA ILE A 20 14.36 -4.63 -0.66
C ILE A 20 14.97 -3.98 0.58
N ALA A 21 14.45 -4.29 1.76
CA ALA A 21 14.98 -3.74 3.00
C ALA A 21 16.44 -4.10 3.18
N SER A 22 16.79 -5.36 2.92
CA SER A 22 18.15 -5.87 3.01
C SER A 22 19.09 -5.11 2.07
N ALA A 23 18.66 -4.90 0.83
CA ALA A 23 19.44 -4.19 -0.16
C ALA A 23 19.72 -2.74 0.25
N LEU A 24 18.85 -2.17 1.08
CA LEU A 24 19.01 -0.80 1.58
C LEU A 24 19.66 -0.76 2.97
N ASN A 25 20.23 -1.88 3.42
CA ASN A 25 20.80 -2.02 4.75
C ASN A 25 19.81 -1.60 5.84
N SER A 26 18.57 -2.03 5.69
CA SER A 26 17.48 -1.68 6.58
C SER A 26 16.71 -2.94 6.96
N GLU A 27 15.76 -2.79 7.84
CA GLU A 27 14.87 -3.88 8.25
C GLU A 27 13.44 -3.47 8.02
N LEU A 28 12.56 -4.46 7.90
CA LEU A 28 11.13 -4.19 7.84
C LEU A 28 10.69 -3.62 9.19
N GLY A 29 9.76 -2.67 9.13
CA GLY A 29 9.19 -2.08 10.33
C GLY A 29 8.32 -3.06 11.09
N ALA A 30 8.07 -2.74 12.35
CA ALA A 30 7.22 -3.55 13.22
C ALA A 30 5.76 -3.34 12.85
N GLN A 31 5.08 -4.42 12.51
CA GLN A 31 3.69 -4.39 12.09
C GLN A 31 2.99 -5.68 12.49
N ASN A 32 1.69 -5.63 12.52
CA ASN A 32 0.87 -6.78 12.85
C ASN A 32 -0.38 -6.79 11.99
N ILE A 33 -1.02 -7.95 11.89
CA ILE A 33 -2.31 -8.05 11.24
C ILE A 33 -3.18 -8.98 12.07
N ILE A 34 -4.38 -8.53 12.36
CA ILE A 34 -5.37 -9.31 13.10
C ILE A 34 -6.37 -9.85 12.08
N GLU A 35 -6.61 -11.14 12.14
CA GLU A 35 -7.62 -11.77 11.30
C GLU A 35 -8.82 -12.14 12.14
N PHE A 36 -10.00 -11.80 11.63
CA PHE A 36 -11.26 -12.12 12.30
C PHE A 36 -11.83 -13.41 11.71
N SER A 37 -12.71 -14.05 12.47
CA SER A 37 -13.26 -15.36 12.07
C SER A 37 -14.09 -15.31 10.79
N ASP A 38 -14.61 -14.14 10.42
CA ASP A 38 -15.40 -13.96 9.20
C ASP A 38 -14.53 -13.69 7.96
N GLY A 39 -13.21 -13.63 8.13
CA GLY A 39 -12.30 -13.37 7.02
C GLY A 39 -11.84 -11.93 6.92
N GLU A 40 -12.40 -11.03 7.69
CA GLU A 40 -11.91 -9.65 7.75
C GLU A 40 -10.55 -9.60 8.43
N PHE A 41 -9.81 -8.53 8.18
CA PHE A 41 -8.49 -8.38 8.79
C PHE A 41 -8.19 -6.92 9.04
N GLU A 42 -7.31 -6.67 10.00
CA GLU A 42 -6.97 -5.31 10.42
C GLU A 42 -5.45 -5.19 10.57
N PRO A 43 -4.78 -4.51 9.63
CA PRO A 43 -3.34 -4.26 9.78
C PRO A 43 -3.10 -3.11 10.74
N SER A 44 -1.97 -3.15 11.43
CA SER A 44 -1.56 -2.10 12.33
C SER A 44 -0.05 -1.95 12.34
N PHE A 45 0.42 -0.75 12.65
CA PHE A 45 1.83 -0.48 12.81
C PHE A 45 2.18 -0.52 14.29
N ASN A 46 3.21 -1.27 14.64
CA ASN A 46 3.60 -1.48 16.03
C ASN A 46 4.76 -0.59 16.45
N GLU A 47 4.98 0.49 15.73
CA GLU A 47 5.95 1.51 16.07
C GLU A 47 5.45 2.84 15.56
N SER A 48 6.01 3.93 16.09
CA SER A 48 5.61 5.26 15.64
C SER A 48 6.10 5.51 14.22
N ILE A 49 5.19 5.97 13.37
CA ILE A 49 5.53 6.35 11.99
C ILE A 49 5.22 7.82 11.74
N ARG A 50 4.96 8.57 12.80
CA ARG A 50 4.65 9.99 12.69
C ARG A 50 5.81 10.73 12.01
N GLY A 51 5.49 11.49 10.98
CA GLY A 51 6.47 12.29 10.27
C GLY A 51 7.45 11.52 9.41
N ALA A 52 7.28 10.20 9.27
CA ALA A 52 8.19 9.37 8.49
C ALA A 52 7.70 9.21 7.05
N ASP A 53 8.65 8.94 6.15
CA ASP A 53 8.34 8.49 4.80
C ASP A 53 8.10 6.99 4.87
N ILE A 54 6.92 6.56 4.46
CA ILE A 54 6.51 5.17 4.57
C ILE A 54 6.45 4.55 3.19
N PHE A 55 7.05 3.36 3.07
CA PHE A 55 6.98 2.55 1.87
C PHE A 55 6.24 1.27 2.21
N ILE A 56 5.14 1.02 1.54
CA ILE A 56 4.33 -0.19 1.74
C ILE A 56 4.45 -1.04 0.50
N VAL A 57 5.04 -2.22 0.65
CA VAL A 57 5.25 -3.15 -0.45
C VAL A 57 4.14 -4.18 -0.43
N GLN A 58 3.31 -4.18 -1.45
CA GLN A 58 2.20 -5.12 -1.53
C GLN A 58 1.75 -5.28 -2.97
N SER A 59 1.77 -6.51 -3.45
CA SER A 59 1.20 -6.84 -4.75
C SER A 59 -0.31 -7.00 -4.63
N THR A 60 -1.02 -6.65 -5.69
CA THR A 60 -2.48 -6.63 -5.67
C THR A 60 -3.12 -7.71 -6.54
N MET A 61 -2.37 -8.78 -6.82
CA MET A 61 -2.94 -9.92 -7.54
C MET A 61 -4.08 -10.55 -6.72
N PRO A 62 -5.00 -11.25 -7.38
CA PRO A 62 -6.04 -11.97 -6.65
C PRO A 62 -5.45 -12.92 -5.60
N PRO A 63 -6.14 -13.13 -4.49
CA PRO A 63 -7.48 -12.65 -4.21
C PRO A 63 -7.53 -11.15 -3.91
N ALA A 64 -8.72 -10.58 -4.03
CA ALA A 64 -8.91 -9.14 -3.81
C ALA A 64 -8.51 -8.67 -2.41
N ASP A 65 -8.36 -9.59 -1.47
CA ASP A 65 -7.87 -9.29 -0.14
C ASP A 65 -6.51 -8.61 -0.18
N ASN A 66 -5.68 -8.93 -1.17
CA ASN A 66 -4.38 -8.28 -1.29
C ASN A 66 -4.50 -6.79 -1.57
N LEU A 67 -5.45 -6.41 -2.41
CA LEU A 67 -5.72 -5.00 -2.66
C LEU A 67 -6.33 -4.34 -1.42
N MET A 68 -7.28 -5.01 -0.77
CA MET A 68 -7.92 -4.47 0.42
C MET A 68 -6.89 -4.25 1.53
N GLU A 69 -5.97 -5.18 1.69
CA GLU A 69 -4.91 -5.04 2.69
C GLU A 69 -4.07 -3.80 2.44
N LEU A 70 -3.70 -3.56 1.18
CA LEU A 70 -2.94 -2.36 0.83
C LEU A 70 -3.71 -1.09 1.17
N LEU A 71 -5.00 -1.05 0.82
CA LEU A 71 -5.83 0.10 1.12
C LEU A 71 -5.95 0.36 2.62
N LEU A 72 -6.13 -0.71 3.40
CA LEU A 72 -6.23 -0.58 4.86
C LEU A 72 -4.90 -0.13 5.47
N MET A 73 -3.78 -0.61 4.96
CA MET A 73 -2.47 -0.16 5.44
C MET A 73 -2.25 1.31 5.13
N ILE A 74 -2.64 1.76 3.95
CA ILE A 74 -2.54 3.19 3.60
C ILE A 74 -3.38 4.03 4.56
N ASP A 75 -4.60 3.60 4.83
CA ASP A 75 -5.46 4.33 5.75
C ASP A 75 -4.88 4.37 7.16
N ALA A 76 -4.35 3.25 7.64
CA ALA A 76 -3.71 3.19 8.95
C ALA A 76 -2.52 4.13 9.02
N ALA A 77 -1.72 4.20 7.96
CA ALA A 77 -0.58 5.10 7.92
C ALA A 77 -1.00 6.57 7.95
N LYS A 78 -2.11 6.89 7.27
CA LYS A 78 -2.69 8.24 7.32
C LYS A 78 -3.05 8.62 8.74
N ARG A 79 -3.78 7.74 9.40
CA ARG A 79 -4.25 8.03 10.77
C ARG A 79 -3.10 8.10 11.76
N ALA A 80 -1.98 7.45 11.46
CA ALA A 80 -0.78 7.49 12.28
C ALA A 80 0.12 8.69 11.97
N SER A 81 -0.33 9.59 11.09
CA SER A 81 0.36 10.84 10.75
C SER A 81 1.70 10.65 10.05
N ALA A 82 1.80 9.65 9.20
CA ALA A 82 2.95 9.52 8.32
C ALA A 82 3.09 10.78 7.46
N TYR A 83 4.32 11.17 7.16
CA TYR A 83 4.54 12.35 6.33
C TYR A 83 4.21 12.08 4.88
N LYS A 84 4.68 10.95 4.37
CA LYS A 84 4.47 10.57 2.98
C LYS A 84 4.27 9.06 2.92
N ILE A 85 3.36 8.62 2.07
CA ILE A 85 3.07 7.20 1.92
C ILE A 85 3.29 6.83 0.47
N ASN A 86 4.13 5.81 0.26
CA ASN A 86 4.47 5.31 -1.06
C ASN A 86 4.04 3.85 -1.16
N ALA A 87 3.18 3.56 -2.12
CA ALA A 87 2.79 2.18 -2.39
C ALA A 87 3.74 1.61 -3.44
N VAL A 88 4.40 0.52 -3.07
CA VAL A 88 5.31 -0.20 -3.97
C VAL A 88 4.62 -1.50 -4.35
N ILE A 89 4.21 -1.61 -5.60
CA ILE A 89 3.36 -2.70 -6.05
C ILE A 89 4.12 -3.54 -7.08
N PRO A 90 4.79 -4.62 -6.62
CA PRO A 90 5.59 -5.45 -7.55
C PRO A 90 4.76 -6.12 -8.63
N TYR A 91 3.54 -6.51 -8.30
CA TYR A 91 2.60 -7.05 -9.28
C TYR A 91 1.28 -6.29 -9.14
N PHE A 92 0.93 -5.55 -10.19
CA PHE A 92 -0.30 -4.76 -10.20
C PHE A 92 -1.43 -5.61 -10.77
N GLY A 93 -2.23 -6.17 -9.86
CA GLY A 93 -3.37 -6.99 -10.27
C GLY A 93 -4.37 -6.21 -11.11
N TYR A 94 -5.04 -6.92 -11.98
CA TYR A 94 -6.01 -6.34 -12.92
C TYR A 94 -5.38 -5.48 -14.01
N ALA A 95 -4.06 -5.47 -14.13
CA ALA A 95 -3.36 -4.69 -15.14
C ALA A 95 -3.75 -5.08 -16.56
N ARG A 96 -4.13 -6.33 -16.78
CA ARG A 96 -4.57 -6.76 -18.12
C ARG A 96 -5.88 -6.11 -18.54
N GLN A 97 -6.62 -5.52 -17.59
CA GLN A 97 -7.83 -4.77 -17.88
C GLN A 97 -7.49 -3.29 -18.07
N ASP A 98 -6.52 -3.02 -18.91
CA ASP A 98 -6.04 -1.65 -19.15
C ASP A 98 -6.78 -0.94 -20.28
N LYS A 99 -7.57 -1.68 -21.05
CA LYS A 99 -8.32 -1.13 -22.18
C LYS A 99 -9.74 -1.67 -22.17
N LYS A 100 -10.64 -0.83 -22.70
CA LYS A 100 -12.01 -1.24 -22.90
C LYS A 100 -12.12 -2.01 -24.21
N GLY A 101 -12.18 -3.34 -24.14
CA GLY A 101 -12.22 -4.17 -25.34
C GLY A 101 -13.61 -4.32 -25.94
N LYS A 102 -14.66 -4.01 -25.19
CA LYS A 102 -16.05 -4.11 -25.64
C LYS A 102 -16.93 -3.21 -24.77
N PRO A 103 -18.18 -2.97 -25.18
CA PRO A 103 -19.06 -2.09 -24.39
C PRO A 103 -19.45 -2.73 -23.05
N ARG A 104 -19.71 -1.89 -22.09
CA ARG A 104 -20.24 -2.27 -20.78
C ARG A 104 -19.31 -3.19 -19.97
N VAL A 105 -17.99 -2.96 -20.11
CA VAL A 105 -16.99 -3.64 -19.29
C VAL A 105 -16.17 -2.61 -18.54
N PRO A 106 -15.58 -2.97 -17.40
CA PRO A 106 -14.76 -2.04 -16.66
C PRO A 106 -13.39 -1.87 -17.28
N ILE A 107 -12.72 -0.81 -16.88
CA ILE A 107 -11.28 -0.67 -17.09
C ILE A 107 -10.66 -0.87 -15.71
N GLY A 108 -10.41 -2.13 -15.35
CA GLY A 108 -10.03 -2.49 -13.98
C GLY A 108 -8.74 -1.86 -13.52
N ALA A 109 -7.74 -1.81 -14.40
CA ALA A 109 -6.45 -1.21 -14.04
C ALA A 109 -6.63 0.26 -13.66
N LYS A 110 -7.45 0.99 -14.40
CA LYS A 110 -7.70 2.40 -14.11
C LYS A 110 -8.47 2.58 -12.81
N LEU A 111 -9.47 1.74 -12.58
CA LEU A 111 -10.24 1.78 -11.35
C LEU A 111 -9.34 1.62 -10.12
N ILE A 112 -8.48 0.61 -10.14
CA ILE A 112 -7.61 0.33 -9.00
C ILE A 112 -6.60 1.46 -8.81
N ALA A 113 -6.01 1.96 -9.89
CA ALA A 113 -5.09 3.07 -9.81
C ALA A 113 -5.76 4.31 -9.21
N ASN A 114 -7.00 4.57 -9.59
CA ASN A 114 -7.76 5.71 -9.04
C ASN A 114 -8.03 5.54 -7.55
N LEU A 115 -8.40 4.34 -7.12
CA LEU A 115 -8.64 4.06 -5.70
C LEU A 115 -7.38 4.30 -4.88
N LEU A 116 -6.24 3.82 -5.35
CA LEU A 116 -4.97 4.01 -4.67
C LEU A 116 -4.57 5.47 -4.63
N THR A 117 -4.73 6.17 -5.74
CA THR A 117 -4.40 7.59 -5.84
C THR A 117 -5.24 8.42 -4.87
N LEU A 118 -6.53 8.16 -4.79
CA LEU A 118 -7.39 8.86 -3.83
C LEU A 118 -6.95 8.62 -2.40
N SER A 119 -6.56 7.39 -2.09
CA SER A 119 -6.09 7.06 -0.74
C SER A 119 -4.83 7.80 -0.38
N LEU A 120 -3.93 8.02 -1.33
CA LEU A 120 -2.64 8.66 -1.09
C LEU A 120 -2.70 10.18 -1.11
N ILE A 121 -3.61 10.76 -1.88
CA ILE A 121 -3.65 12.18 -2.18
C ILE A 121 -3.80 13.06 -0.94
N HIS A 122 -4.52 12.59 0.06
CA HIS A 122 -4.77 13.36 1.28
C HIS A 122 -3.53 13.56 2.11
N ILE A 123 -2.46 12.83 1.83
CA ILE A 123 -1.30 12.80 2.68
C ILE A 123 -0.08 13.30 1.97
N SER A 124 0.14 12.83 0.77
CA SER A 124 1.41 13.03 0.13
C SER A 124 1.62 14.47 -0.28
N GLU A 125 0.57 15.17 -0.68
CA GLU A 125 0.78 16.47 -1.32
C GLU A 125 -0.44 17.35 -1.21
N PRO A 126 -0.72 17.90 -0.03
CA PRO A 126 -1.93 18.71 0.14
C PRO A 126 -1.99 19.95 -0.74
N THR A 127 -0.86 20.45 -1.20
CA THR A 127 -0.82 21.65 -2.02
C THR A 127 -0.64 21.36 -3.50
N ARG A 128 -0.60 20.10 -3.86
CA ARG A 128 -0.30 19.71 -5.21
C ARG A 128 -1.48 19.99 -6.14
N PRO A 129 -1.26 20.68 -7.26
CA PRO A 129 -2.31 20.90 -8.23
C PRO A 129 -2.57 19.63 -9.03
N TYR A 130 -3.81 19.42 -9.38
CA TYR A 130 -4.22 18.32 -10.24
C TYR A 130 -5.13 18.85 -11.33
#